data_093e18ae1e3d71b81f96d01ddabe5144
#
_entry.id   093e18ae1e3d71b81f96d01ddabe5144
#
_cell.length_a   1.000
_cell.length_b   1.000
_cell.length_c   1.000
_cell.angle_alpha   90.00
_cell.angle_beta   90.00
_cell.angle_gamma   90.00
#
_symmetry.space_group_name_H-M   'P 1'
#
loop_
_entity.id
_entity.type
_entity.pdbx_description
1 polymer ?
#
loop_
_entity_poly.entity_id
_entity_poly.type
_entity_poly.pdbx_seq_one_letter_code
_entity_poly.pdbx_strand_id
1 'polypeptide(L)'
;MLNQILLRPGTLGILCVLAAGATFSTSDMLIKTLSGDYPLHQIVFIRAIVALIVILGLFMPLEGGYHNLRTIRWKLHVFRGGCVVVANMSFFVGVAALPLAEATAIFFVAPLIITALSVPFLGEKVGVRRWLSVMVGLVGVVIVIRPGSEVFQYAALAPVLAAFAYAFMQITARKMGGTERASTMAFYVQGTFVVVCATSGLTIGDGRFAEAADGPTLLFLLRAWTVPSQFDGGVMLAVGVLSAFGSYLISQGYRLAEATTAAPFEYIVLPMAIMWGVIVFGDWPDAIALLGILLIVASGLYAFWRENVRGVGVAADHPFPRNR
;
A
#
# COMPACT_ATOMS: atom_id res chain seq x y z
N MET A 1 24.53 7.03 22.10
CA MET A 1 23.13 6.80 22.46
C MET A 1 22.19 6.77 21.25
N LEU A 2 22.18 7.76 20.36
CA LEU A 2 21.32 7.77 19.16
C LEU A 2 21.57 6.57 18.22
N ASN A 3 22.83 6.22 17.95
CA ASN A 3 23.19 5.06 17.12
C ASN A 3 22.72 3.70 17.67
N GLN A 4 22.63 3.54 18.99
CA GLN A 4 22.16 2.28 19.60
C GLN A 4 20.64 2.15 19.55
N ILE A 5 19.90 3.26 19.51
CA ILE A 5 18.44 3.28 19.38
C ILE A 5 18.03 2.98 17.93
N LEU A 6 18.74 3.54 16.95
CA LEU A 6 18.51 3.32 15.52
C LEU A 6 18.77 1.87 15.06
N LEU A 7 19.63 1.14 15.78
CA LEU A 7 19.99 -0.25 15.46
C LEU A 7 19.03 -1.31 16.04
N ARG A 8 18.02 -0.92 16.81
CA ARG A 8 17.01 -1.87 17.30
C ARG A 8 16.12 -2.32 16.14
N PRO A 9 15.87 -3.63 15.96
CA PRO A 9 15.08 -4.16 14.83
C PRO A 9 13.72 -3.48 14.68
N GLY A 10 13.00 -3.23 15.77
CA GLY A 10 11.70 -2.55 15.75
C GLY A 10 11.78 -1.11 15.24
N THR A 11 12.78 -0.32 15.68
CA THR A 11 12.98 1.06 15.21
C THR A 11 13.34 1.09 13.72
N LEU A 12 14.20 0.17 13.28
CA LEU A 12 14.53 0.03 11.86
C LEU A 12 13.29 -0.35 11.03
N GLY A 13 12.44 -1.24 11.54
CA GLY A 13 11.17 -1.59 10.92
C GLY A 13 10.25 -0.39 10.74
N ILE A 14 10.11 0.46 11.75
CA ILE A 14 9.33 1.70 11.70
C ILE A 14 9.90 2.67 10.66
N LEU A 15 11.22 2.87 10.64
CA LEU A 15 11.87 3.74 9.64
C LEU A 15 11.65 3.22 8.21
N CYS A 16 11.68 1.90 8.02
CA CYS A 16 11.35 1.29 6.73
C CYS A 16 9.90 1.58 6.32
N VAL A 17 8.94 1.51 7.24
CA VAL A 17 7.53 1.82 6.94
C VAL A 17 7.34 3.29 6.59
N LEU A 18 7.95 4.21 7.34
CA LEU A 18 7.90 5.65 7.03
C LEU A 18 8.50 5.96 5.65
N ALA A 19 9.67 5.41 5.34
CA ALA A 19 10.31 5.58 4.05
C ALA A 19 9.49 4.94 2.91
N ALA A 20 8.90 3.76 3.13
CA ALA A 20 7.98 3.13 2.19
C ALA A 20 6.76 4.01 1.92
N GLY A 21 6.15 4.58 2.96
CA GLY A 21 5.02 5.51 2.83
C GLY A 21 5.37 6.71 1.95
N ALA A 22 6.53 7.31 2.16
CA ALA A 22 7.00 8.43 1.34
C ALA A 22 7.18 8.04 -0.14
N THR A 23 7.79 6.89 -0.42
CA THR A 23 7.97 6.41 -1.79
C THR A 23 6.64 6.06 -2.45
N PHE A 24 5.69 5.44 -1.74
CA PHE A 24 4.38 5.12 -2.28
C PHE A 24 3.55 6.37 -2.56
N SER A 25 3.47 7.32 -1.63
CA SER A 25 2.73 8.57 -1.84
C SER A 25 3.23 9.35 -3.05
N THR A 26 4.55 9.42 -3.24
CA THR A 26 5.14 10.05 -4.42
C THR A 26 4.83 9.25 -5.70
N SER A 27 4.88 7.91 -5.64
CA SER A 27 4.51 7.04 -6.75
C SER A 27 3.03 7.19 -7.13
N ASP A 28 2.13 7.28 -6.16
CA ASP A 28 0.69 7.43 -6.40
C ASP A 28 0.36 8.77 -7.05
N MET A 29 1.02 9.84 -6.63
CA MET A 29 0.94 11.15 -7.30
C MET A 29 1.36 11.05 -8.76
N LEU A 30 2.52 10.44 -9.06
CA LEU A 30 3.00 10.27 -10.43
C LEU A 30 2.08 9.38 -11.27
N ILE A 31 1.49 8.32 -10.70
CA ILE A 31 0.51 7.49 -11.42
C ILE A 31 -0.76 8.29 -11.71
N LYS A 32 -1.21 9.13 -10.78
CA LYS A 32 -2.38 10.00 -11.01
C LYS A 32 -2.12 10.99 -12.15
N THR A 33 -0.91 11.54 -12.28
CA THR A 33 -0.59 12.42 -13.44
C THR A 33 -0.67 11.70 -14.78
N LEU A 34 -0.34 10.39 -14.81
CA LEU A 34 -0.39 9.57 -16.03
C LEU A 34 -1.78 9.00 -16.33
N SER A 35 -2.72 9.06 -15.40
CA SER A 35 -4.03 8.39 -15.51
C SER A 35 -4.93 8.97 -16.62
N GLY A 36 -4.67 10.20 -17.05
CA GLY A 36 -5.37 10.86 -18.15
C GLY A 36 -5.06 10.25 -19.51
N ASP A 37 -3.83 9.75 -19.72
CA ASP A 37 -3.31 9.39 -21.04
C ASP A 37 -3.07 7.89 -21.21
N TYR A 38 -2.75 7.17 -20.12
CA TYR A 38 -2.36 5.76 -20.18
C TYR A 38 -3.28 4.88 -19.32
N PRO A 39 -3.56 3.61 -19.74
CA PRO A 39 -4.34 2.70 -18.94
C PRO A 39 -3.54 2.19 -17.72
N LEU A 40 -4.25 1.94 -16.62
CA LEU A 40 -3.66 1.51 -15.35
C LEU A 40 -2.75 0.28 -15.52
N HIS A 41 -3.21 -0.73 -16.24
CA HIS A 41 -2.47 -1.98 -16.42
C HIS A 41 -1.17 -1.80 -17.21
N GLN A 42 -1.07 -0.80 -18.11
CA GLN A 42 0.18 -0.45 -18.79
C GLN A 42 1.17 0.22 -17.83
N ILE A 43 0.71 1.22 -17.06
CA ILE A 43 1.56 1.91 -16.08
C ILE A 43 2.10 0.92 -15.05
N VAL A 44 1.21 0.06 -14.51
CA VAL A 44 1.58 -0.94 -13.50
C VAL A 44 2.50 -2.02 -14.08
N PHE A 45 2.33 -2.41 -15.35
CA PHE A 45 3.20 -3.36 -16.03
C PHE A 45 4.64 -2.83 -16.13
N ILE A 46 4.82 -1.63 -16.68
CA ILE A 46 6.15 -1.00 -16.82
C ILE A 46 6.79 -0.80 -15.44
N ARG A 47 6.02 -0.28 -14.48
CA ARG A 47 6.44 -0.13 -13.09
C ARG A 47 6.96 -1.43 -12.50
N ALA A 48 6.21 -2.53 -12.68
CA ALA A 48 6.55 -3.82 -12.10
C ALA A 48 7.81 -4.43 -12.73
N ILE A 49 8.01 -4.29 -14.05
CA ILE A 49 9.24 -4.72 -14.73
C ILE A 49 10.44 -3.96 -14.18
N VAL A 50 10.37 -2.62 -14.13
CA VAL A 50 11.47 -1.80 -13.60
C VAL A 50 11.75 -2.16 -12.15
N ALA A 51 10.70 -2.33 -11.33
CA ALA A 51 10.85 -2.74 -9.94
C ALA A 51 11.52 -4.12 -9.81
N LEU A 52 11.17 -5.10 -10.67
CA LEU A 52 11.84 -6.41 -10.68
C LEU A 52 13.32 -6.30 -11.03
N ILE A 53 13.67 -5.46 -12.01
CA ILE A 53 15.08 -5.24 -12.39
C ILE A 53 15.86 -4.68 -11.18
N VAL A 54 15.31 -3.71 -10.47
CA VAL A 54 15.95 -3.12 -9.27
C VAL A 54 16.01 -4.14 -8.13
N ILE A 55 14.96 -4.91 -7.89
CA ILE A 55 14.93 -5.92 -6.82
C ILE A 55 15.97 -7.01 -7.10
N LEU A 56 16.03 -7.51 -8.32
CA LEU A 56 16.98 -8.55 -8.72
C LEU A 56 18.43 -8.02 -8.78
N GLY A 57 18.63 -6.80 -9.28
CA GLY A 57 19.98 -6.22 -9.45
C GLY A 57 20.57 -5.65 -8.16
N LEU A 58 19.74 -5.16 -7.25
CA LEU A 58 20.20 -4.48 -6.04
C LEU A 58 19.85 -5.24 -4.75
N PHE A 59 18.57 -5.43 -4.46
CA PHE A 59 18.15 -5.94 -3.15
C PHE A 59 18.43 -7.43 -2.96
N MET A 60 18.26 -8.23 -4.00
CA MET A 60 18.50 -9.67 -3.92
C MET A 60 19.97 -10.01 -3.64
N PRO A 61 20.96 -9.43 -4.33
CA PRO A 61 22.36 -9.62 -4.00
C PRO A 61 22.71 -9.16 -2.57
N LEU A 62 22.18 -8.01 -2.14
CA LEU A 62 22.43 -7.47 -0.79
C LEU A 62 21.87 -8.38 0.34
N GLU A 63 20.81 -9.14 0.08
CA GLU A 63 20.23 -10.07 1.06
C GLU A 63 20.77 -11.50 0.96
N GLY A 64 21.85 -11.73 0.22
CA GLY A 64 22.53 -13.03 0.17
C GLY A 64 22.37 -13.80 -1.13
N GLY A 65 21.72 -13.22 -2.15
CA GLY A 65 21.70 -13.77 -3.52
C GLY A 65 20.42 -14.48 -3.93
N TYR A 66 20.42 -15.00 -5.16
CA TYR A 66 19.25 -15.51 -5.86
C TYR A 66 18.70 -16.82 -5.32
N HIS A 67 19.42 -17.53 -4.44
CA HIS A 67 18.90 -18.72 -3.78
C HIS A 67 17.66 -18.41 -2.91
N ASN A 68 17.52 -17.17 -2.44
CA ASN A 68 16.35 -16.70 -1.70
C ASN A 68 15.05 -16.71 -2.53
N LEU A 69 15.12 -16.83 -3.85
CA LEU A 69 13.94 -16.98 -4.71
C LEU A 69 13.23 -18.34 -4.52
N ARG A 70 13.95 -19.34 -4.00
CA ARG A 70 13.33 -20.64 -3.70
C ARG A 70 12.55 -20.54 -2.40
N THR A 71 11.23 -20.64 -2.50
CA THR A 71 10.33 -20.62 -1.34
C THR A 71 9.55 -21.91 -1.22
N ILE A 72 9.36 -22.38 0.00
CA ILE A 72 8.45 -23.48 0.33
C ILE A 72 7.02 -22.94 0.49
N ARG A 73 6.87 -21.63 0.72
CA ARG A 73 5.58 -20.98 1.02
C ARG A 73 4.92 -20.35 -0.21
N TRP A 74 5.11 -20.91 -1.40
CA TRP A 74 4.61 -20.36 -2.65
C TRP A 74 3.10 -20.04 -2.64
N LYS A 75 2.26 -20.85 -1.93
CA LYS A 75 0.82 -20.60 -1.78
C LYS A 75 0.53 -19.26 -1.08
N LEU A 76 1.34 -18.91 -0.06
CA LEU A 76 1.19 -17.62 0.64
C LEU A 76 1.65 -16.46 -0.25
N HIS A 77 2.69 -16.66 -1.09
CA HIS A 77 3.10 -15.64 -2.07
C HIS A 77 2.02 -15.41 -3.12
N VAL A 78 1.39 -16.47 -3.65
CA VAL A 78 0.27 -16.34 -4.61
C VAL A 78 -0.92 -15.63 -3.95
N PHE A 79 -1.31 -16.00 -2.74
CA PHE A 79 -2.36 -15.32 -2.00
C PHE A 79 -2.03 -13.83 -1.78
N ARG A 80 -0.82 -13.53 -1.32
CA ARG A 80 -0.34 -12.15 -1.11
C ARG A 80 -0.31 -11.36 -2.42
N GLY A 81 0.15 -12.00 -3.51
CA GLY A 81 0.12 -11.43 -4.86
C GLY A 81 -1.30 -11.10 -5.32
N GLY A 82 -2.26 -12.01 -5.11
CA GLY A 82 -3.68 -11.74 -5.38
C GLY A 82 -4.22 -10.57 -4.58
N CYS A 83 -3.94 -10.53 -3.28
CA CYS A 83 -4.34 -9.41 -2.42
C CYS A 83 -3.76 -8.07 -2.90
N VAL A 84 -2.49 -8.03 -3.31
CA VAL A 84 -1.87 -6.77 -3.78
C VAL A 84 -2.47 -6.31 -5.11
N VAL A 85 -2.81 -7.21 -6.01
CA VAL A 85 -3.48 -6.86 -7.27
C VAL A 85 -4.85 -6.25 -6.99
N VAL A 86 -5.67 -6.92 -6.16
CA VAL A 86 -7.00 -6.40 -5.78
C VAL A 86 -6.86 -5.04 -5.09
N ALA A 87 -5.93 -4.92 -4.13
CA ALA A 87 -5.70 -3.67 -3.41
C ALA A 87 -5.31 -2.54 -4.37
N ASN A 88 -4.35 -2.78 -5.26
CA ASN A 88 -3.82 -1.77 -6.17
C ASN A 88 -4.86 -1.35 -7.22
N MET A 89 -5.51 -2.32 -7.87
CA MET A 89 -6.53 -2.02 -8.89
C MET A 89 -7.71 -1.25 -8.28
N SER A 90 -8.22 -1.70 -7.13
CA SER A 90 -9.32 -1.01 -6.44
C SER A 90 -8.92 0.38 -5.95
N PHE A 91 -7.70 0.55 -5.43
CA PHE A 91 -7.22 1.87 -5.00
C PHE A 91 -7.18 2.87 -6.16
N PHE A 92 -6.59 2.49 -7.28
CA PHE A 92 -6.47 3.39 -8.43
C PHE A 92 -7.80 3.64 -9.15
N VAL A 93 -8.77 2.74 -9.09
CA VAL A 93 -10.16 3.03 -9.47
C VAL A 93 -10.71 4.20 -8.65
N GLY A 94 -10.48 4.19 -7.34
CA GLY A 94 -10.84 5.31 -6.46
C GLY A 94 -10.09 6.60 -6.79
N VAL A 95 -8.77 6.52 -7.00
CA VAL A 95 -7.92 7.69 -7.34
C VAL A 95 -8.30 8.32 -8.68
N ALA A 96 -8.79 7.54 -9.65
CA ALA A 96 -9.26 8.06 -10.93
C ALA A 96 -10.58 8.86 -10.81
N ALA A 97 -11.41 8.54 -9.81
CA ALA A 97 -12.71 9.17 -9.61
C ALA A 97 -12.72 10.27 -8.56
N LEU A 98 -11.82 10.20 -7.58
CA LEU A 98 -11.80 11.06 -6.38
C LEU A 98 -10.51 11.90 -6.32
N PRO A 99 -10.52 13.03 -5.58
CA PRO A 99 -9.30 13.70 -5.19
C PRO A 99 -8.33 12.74 -4.48
N LEU A 100 -7.03 12.91 -4.73
CA LEU A 100 -6.00 11.98 -4.21
C LEU A 100 -6.05 11.89 -2.67
N ALA A 101 -6.26 13.02 -1.99
CA ALA A 101 -6.36 13.07 -0.53
C ALA A 101 -7.55 12.26 0.01
N GLU A 102 -8.71 12.34 -0.65
CA GLU A 102 -9.92 11.61 -0.23
C GLU A 102 -9.79 10.11 -0.47
N ALA A 103 -9.36 9.69 -1.67
CA ALA A 103 -9.13 8.28 -1.98
C ALA A 103 -8.10 7.66 -1.01
N THR A 104 -7.02 8.40 -0.71
CA THR A 104 -6.00 7.99 0.24
C THR A 104 -6.55 7.92 1.65
N ALA A 105 -7.36 8.90 2.09
CA ALA A 105 -7.97 8.90 3.42
C ALA A 105 -8.87 7.68 3.64
N ILE A 106 -9.71 7.34 2.66
CA ILE A 106 -10.57 6.17 2.73
C ILE A 106 -9.73 4.88 2.79
N PHE A 107 -8.69 4.75 1.96
CA PHE A 107 -7.78 3.62 2.00
C PHE A 107 -7.09 3.48 3.37
N PHE A 108 -6.85 4.59 4.07
CA PHE A 108 -6.17 4.59 5.37
C PHE A 108 -7.02 4.07 6.55
N VAL A 109 -8.16 3.47 6.30
CA VAL A 109 -8.76 2.51 7.24
C VAL A 109 -7.91 1.22 7.32
N ALA A 110 -7.01 0.95 6.36
CA ALA A 110 -6.20 -0.26 6.30
C ALA A 110 -5.40 -0.54 7.59
N PRO A 111 -4.66 0.39 8.23
CA PRO A 111 -3.98 0.13 9.49
C PRO A 111 -4.91 -0.31 10.62
N LEU A 112 -6.14 0.19 10.63
CA LEU A 112 -7.16 -0.22 11.60
C LEU A 112 -7.64 -1.64 11.32
N ILE A 113 -7.86 -1.99 10.04
CA ILE A 113 -8.21 -3.35 9.62
C ILE A 113 -7.05 -4.31 9.91
N ILE A 114 -5.79 -3.93 9.66
CA ILE A 114 -4.60 -4.72 10.02
C ILE A 114 -4.63 -5.05 11.52
N THR A 115 -4.90 -4.03 12.34
CA THR A 115 -5.04 -4.20 13.80
C THR A 115 -6.15 -5.18 14.15
N ALA A 116 -7.32 -5.07 13.54
CA ALA A 116 -8.43 -5.97 13.81
C ALA A 116 -8.14 -7.41 13.37
N LEU A 117 -7.52 -7.57 12.20
CA LEU A 117 -7.15 -8.88 11.63
C LEU A 117 -5.95 -9.53 12.34
N SER A 118 -5.08 -8.76 12.98
CA SER A 118 -3.93 -9.32 13.72
C SER A 118 -4.38 -10.22 14.89
N VAL A 119 -5.55 -9.96 15.47
CA VAL A 119 -6.11 -10.79 16.56
C VAL A 119 -6.40 -12.21 16.09
N PRO A 120 -7.29 -12.47 15.10
CA PRO A 120 -7.61 -13.83 14.68
C PRO A 120 -6.50 -14.51 13.87
N PHE A 121 -5.67 -13.77 13.12
CA PHE A 121 -4.70 -14.36 12.19
C PHE A 121 -3.28 -14.49 12.74
N LEU A 122 -2.88 -13.62 13.67
CA LEU A 122 -1.54 -13.60 14.29
C LEU A 122 -1.58 -13.92 15.78
N GLY A 123 -2.77 -13.96 16.41
CA GLY A 123 -2.92 -14.19 17.85
C GLY A 123 -2.49 -12.98 18.71
N GLU A 124 -2.38 -11.79 18.12
CA GLU A 124 -2.02 -10.58 18.85
C GLU A 124 -3.15 -10.16 19.80
N LYS A 125 -2.81 -9.66 20.97
CA LYS A 125 -3.81 -9.21 21.97
C LYS A 125 -4.09 -7.72 21.81
N VAL A 126 -5.31 -7.38 21.45
CA VAL A 126 -5.78 -6.01 21.27
C VAL A 126 -6.72 -5.59 22.39
N GLY A 127 -6.36 -4.55 23.15
CA GLY A 127 -7.18 -4.04 24.26
C GLY A 127 -8.38 -3.22 23.77
N VAL A 128 -9.39 -3.06 24.67
CA VAL A 128 -10.66 -2.33 24.37
C VAL A 128 -10.43 -0.94 23.79
N ARG A 129 -9.46 -0.18 24.30
CA ARG A 129 -9.15 1.17 23.82
C ARG A 129 -8.68 1.21 22.37
N ARG A 130 -7.98 0.17 21.93
CA ARG A 130 -7.56 0.03 20.55
C ARG A 130 -8.74 -0.28 19.64
N TRP A 131 -9.68 -1.09 20.11
CA TRP A 131 -10.95 -1.28 19.42
C TRP A 131 -11.75 0.02 19.28
N LEU A 132 -11.75 0.88 20.34
CA LEU A 132 -12.36 2.22 20.27
C LEU A 132 -11.66 3.07 19.20
N SER A 133 -10.32 3.03 19.10
CA SER A 133 -9.60 3.74 18.03
C SER A 133 -10.01 3.25 16.65
N VAL A 134 -10.15 1.93 16.46
CA VAL A 134 -10.65 1.36 15.20
C VAL A 134 -12.05 1.93 14.86
N MET A 135 -12.95 1.98 15.83
CA MET A 135 -14.30 2.52 15.63
C MET A 135 -14.29 4.00 15.26
N VAL A 136 -13.47 4.81 15.95
CA VAL A 136 -13.33 6.24 15.64
C VAL A 136 -12.78 6.47 14.24
N GLY A 137 -11.78 5.66 13.83
CA GLY A 137 -11.23 5.73 12.48
C GLY A 137 -12.25 5.35 11.40
N LEU A 138 -13.08 4.33 11.65
CA LEU A 138 -14.18 3.95 10.76
C LEU A 138 -15.22 5.07 10.62
N VAL A 139 -15.56 5.76 11.72
CA VAL A 139 -16.43 6.96 11.67
C VAL A 139 -15.78 8.04 10.79
N GLY A 140 -14.46 8.26 10.92
CA GLY A 140 -13.73 9.18 10.04
C GLY A 140 -13.87 8.83 8.56
N VAL A 141 -13.76 7.54 8.21
CA VAL A 141 -13.97 7.07 6.82
C VAL A 141 -15.40 7.34 6.33
N VAL A 142 -16.41 7.07 7.15
CA VAL A 142 -17.82 7.37 6.80
C VAL A 142 -18.03 8.87 6.56
N ILE A 143 -17.38 9.73 7.35
CA ILE A 143 -17.42 11.20 7.17
C ILE A 143 -16.78 11.61 5.83
N VAL A 144 -15.66 10.98 5.42
CA VAL A 144 -15.02 11.26 4.11
C VAL A 144 -15.90 10.77 2.96
N ILE A 145 -16.44 9.56 3.05
CA ILE A 145 -17.25 8.93 1.98
C ILE A 145 -18.60 9.65 1.80
N ARG A 146 -19.20 10.17 2.88
CA ARG A 146 -20.52 10.85 2.88
C ARG A 146 -21.63 10.04 2.20
N PRO A 147 -21.91 8.80 2.61
CA PRO A 147 -22.92 7.98 1.98
C PRO A 147 -24.30 8.64 2.04
N GLY A 148 -25.02 8.61 0.89
CA GLY A 148 -26.36 9.22 0.79
C GLY A 148 -26.39 10.74 0.52
N SER A 149 -25.24 11.40 0.36
CA SER A 149 -25.17 12.79 -0.10
C SER A 149 -25.13 12.87 -1.65
N GLU A 150 -25.42 14.04 -2.19
CA GLU A 150 -25.27 14.30 -3.65
C GLU A 150 -23.82 14.16 -4.14
N VAL A 151 -22.86 14.30 -3.21
CA VAL A 151 -21.40 14.18 -3.48
C VAL A 151 -20.93 12.73 -3.45
N PHE A 152 -21.79 11.79 -2.97
CA PHE A 152 -21.42 10.39 -2.86
C PHE A 152 -21.18 9.75 -4.24
N GLN A 153 -20.03 9.11 -4.38
CA GLN A 153 -19.68 8.33 -5.57
C GLN A 153 -19.48 6.86 -5.18
N TYR A 154 -20.07 5.93 -5.91
CA TYR A 154 -19.86 4.48 -5.71
C TYR A 154 -18.37 4.10 -5.80
N ALA A 155 -17.58 4.84 -6.57
CA ALA A 155 -16.13 4.67 -6.67
C ALA A 155 -15.41 4.81 -5.32
N ALA A 156 -16.00 5.51 -4.34
CA ALA A 156 -15.46 5.62 -2.97
C ALA A 156 -15.43 4.28 -2.21
N LEU A 157 -16.21 3.29 -2.63
CA LEU A 157 -16.15 1.95 -2.06
C LEU A 157 -14.91 1.14 -2.52
N ALA A 158 -14.31 1.52 -3.65
CA ALA A 158 -13.14 0.84 -4.18
C ALA A 158 -11.90 1.00 -3.26
N PRO A 159 -11.54 2.18 -2.72
CA PRO A 159 -10.49 2.30 -1.70
C PRO A 159 -10.75 1.51 -0.41
N VAL A 160 -12.02 1.30 -0.01
CA VAL A 160 -12.36 0.44 1.14
C VAL A 160 -12.00 -1.01 0.85
N LEU A 161 -12.38 -1.52 -0.34
CA LEU A 161 -11.99 -2.87 -0.78
C LEU A 161 -10.46 -3.00 -0.85
N ALA A 162 -9.80 -1.98 -1.37
CA ALA A 162 -8.34 -1.92 -1.42
C ALA A 162 -7.73 -2.03 -0.01
N ALA A 163 -8.28 -1.34 0.98
CA ALA A 163 -7.82 -1.37 2.36
C ALA A 163 -7.93 -2.78 2.99
N PHE A 164 -9.02 -3.50 2.75
CA PHE A 164 -9.16 -4.89 3.19
C PHE A 164 -8.13 -5.81 2.54
N ALA A 165 -8.00 -5.76 1.22
CA ALA A 165 -7.04 -6.58 0.49
C ALA A 165 -5.61 -6.28 0.91
N TYR A 166 -5.26 -5.00 1.10
CA TYR A 166 -3.97 -4.58 1.62
C TYR A 166 -3.70 -5.10 3.03
N ALA A 167 -4.69 -5.04 3.92
CA ALA A 167 -4.57 -5.57 5.26
C ALA A 167 -4.25 -7.07 5.27
N PHE A 168 -4.93 -7.87 4.45
CA PHE A 168 -4.60 -9.29 4.28
C PHE A 168 -3.19 -9.51 3.74
N MET A 169 -2.76 -8.69 2.79
CA MET A 169 -1.39 -8.71 2.27
C MET A 169 -0.36 -8.49 3.38
N GLN A 170 -0.56 -7.51 4.27
CA GLN A 170 0.37 -7.19 5.34
C GLN A 170 0.37 -8.22 6.47
N ILE A 171 -0.80 -8.74 6.86
CA ILE A 171 -0.91 -9.85 7.80
C ILE A 171 -0.15 -11.08 7.28
N THR A 172 -0.28 -11.37 5.98
CA THR A 172 0.45 -12.47 5.34
C THR A 172 1.96 -12.20 5.33
N ALA A 173 2.39 -10.97 5.04
CA ALA A 173 3.81 -10.58 5.11
C ALA A 173 4.37 -10.79 6.52
N ARG A 174 3.63 -10.40 7.56
CA ARG A 174 4.03 -10.63 8.96
C ARG A 174 4.16 -12.11 9.27
N LYS A 175 3.21 -12.94 8.83
CA LYS A 175 3.23 -14.40 9.01
C LYS A 175 4.42 -15.08 8.32
N MET A 176 4.90 -14.49 7.21
CA MET A 176 6.05 -14.99 6.43
C MET A 176 7.38 -14.44 6.92
N GLY A 177 7.40 -13.33 7.65
CA GLY A 177 8.61 -12.57 7.99
C GLY A 177 9.70 -13.34 8.74
N GLY A 178 9.35 -14.43 9.43
CA GLY A 178 10.32 -15.31 10.10
C GLY A 178 11.07 -16.26 9.16
N THR A 179 10.58 -16.47 7.94
CA THR A 179 11.12 -17.48 7.00
C THR A 179 11.53 -16.90 5.66
N GLU A 180 10.91 -15.80 5.22
CA GLU A 180 11.13 -15.20 3.92
C GLU A 180 11.89 -13.87 4.04
N ARG A 181 12.75 -13.58 3.07
CA ARG A 181 13.45 -12.30 2.96
C ARG A 181 12.52 -11.22 2.38
N ALA A 182 12.83 -9.95 2.69
CA ALA A 182 12.04 -8.83 2.19
C ALA A 182 12.13 -8.72 0.64
N SER A 183 13.32 -8.94 0.07
CA SER A 183 13.52 -8.98 -1.38
C SER A 183 12.72 -10.09 -2.06
N THR A 184 12.65 -11.28 -1.43
CA THR A 184 11.82 -12.40 -1.93
C THR A 184 10.34 -12.01 -1.93
N MET A 185 9.85 -11.45 -0.83
CA MET A 185 8.47 -10.99 -0.73
C MET A 185 8.13 -9.90 -1.75
N ALA A 186 9.04 -8.94 -1.98
CA ALA A 186 8.88 -7.90 -2.97
C ALA A 186 8.92 -8.47 -4.41
N PHE A 187 9.82 -9.41 -4.69
CA PHE A 187 9.92 -10.08 -5.99
C PHE A 187 8.61 -10.76 -6.38
N TYR A 188 8.03 -11.59 -5.52
CA TYR A 188 6.77 -12.28 -5.82
C TYR A 188 5.59 -11.33 -6.01
N VAL A 189 5.54 -10.22 -5.28
CA VAL A 189 4.52 -9.18 -5.48
C VAL A 189 4.66 -8.55 -6.86
N GLN A 190 5.86 -8.09 -7.22
CA GLN A 190 6.07 -7.46 -8.53
C GLN A 190 5.89 -8.47 -9.67
N GLY A 191 6.33 -9.72 -9.49
CA GLY A 191 6.08 -10.80 -10.45
C GLY A 191 4.59 -11.04 -10.70
N THR A 192 3.76 -11.00 -9.65
CA THR A 192 2.30 -11.11 -9.80
C THR A 192 1.73 -9.95 -10.61
N PHE A 193 2.18 -8.71 -10.37
CA PHE A 193 1.78 -7.57 -11.19
C PHE A 193 2.16 -7.75 -12.66
N VAL A 194 3.38 -8.21 -12.96
CA VAL A 194 3.80 -8.47 -14.34
C VAL A 194 2.87 -9.47 -15.01
N VAL A 195 2.59 -10.60 -14.36
CA VAL A 195 1.72 -11.64 -14.92
C VAL A 195 0.30 -11.12 -15.16
N VAL A 196 -0.30 -10.46 -14.17
CA VAL A 196 -1.69 -9.97 -14.27
C VAL A 196 -1.79 -8.84 -15.29
N CYS A 197 -0.89 -7.86 -15.26
CA CYS A 197 -0.93 -6.73 -16.19
C CYS A 197 -0.56 -7.14 -17.62
N ALA A 198 0.36 -8.10 -17.81
CA ALA A 198 0.62 -8.66 -19.12
C ALA A 198 -0.63 -9.38 -19.69
N THR A 199 -1.29 -10.20 -18.86
CA THR A 199 -2.55 -10.86 -19.24
C THR A 199 -3.63 -9.83 -19.60
N SER A 200 -3.79 -8.77 -18.78
CA SER A 200 -4.70 -7.68 -19.07
C SER A 200 -4.34 -6.96 -20.39
N GLY A 201 -3.06 -6.66 -20.61
CA GLY A 201 -2.59 -6.05 -21.86
C GLY A 201 -2.89 -6.91 -23.08
N LEU A 202 -2.71 -8.23 -23.01
CA LEU A 202 -3.01 -9.16 -24.10
C LEU A 202 -4.51 -9.32 -24.35
N THR A 203 -5.36 -9.17 -23.34
CA THR A 203 -6.81 -9.39 -23.45
C THR A 203 -7.61 -8.13 -23.75
N ILE A 204 -7.21 -6.99 -23.20
CA ILE A 204 -7.95 -5.71 -23.30
C ILE A 204 -7.08 -4.53 -23.76
N GLY A 205 -5.78 -4.74 -23.95
CA GLY A 205 -4.83 -3.67 -24.28
C GLY A 205 -4.93 -3.14 -25.72
N ASP A 206 -5.76 -3.75 -26.56
CA ASP A 206 -6.11 -3.24 -27.90
C ASP A 206 -7.17 -2.13 -27.86
N GLY A 207 -7.79 -1.87 -26.70
CA GLY A 207 -8.77 -0.82 -26.50
C GLY A 207 -10.18 -1.14 -27.02
N ARG A 208 -10.46 -2.39 -27.45
CA ARG A 208 -11.78 -2.79 -28.00
C ARG A 208 -12.96 -2.55 -27.06
N PHE A 209 -12.70 -2.44 -25.76
CA PHE A 209 -13.72 -2.15 -24.74
C PHE A 209 -13.74 -0.67 -24.33
N ALA A 210 -12.86 0.18 -24.87
CA ALA A 210 -12.77 1.58 -24.50
C ALA A 210 -14.01 2.38 -24.92
N GLU A 211 -14.65 2.03 -26.06
CA GLU A 211 -15.88 2.68 -26.54
C GLU A 211 -17.09 2.40 -25.64
N ALA A 212 -17.10 1.28 -24.92
CA ALA A 212 -18.15 0.91 -23.96
C ALA A 212 -17.89 1.50 -22.57
N ALA A 213 -16.83 2.28 -22.37
CA ALA A 213 -16.46 2.83 -21.09
C ALA A 213 -17.24 4.11 -20.75
N ASP A 214 -18.20 4.00 -19.84
CA ASP A 214 -18.91 5.15 -19.28
C ASP A 214 -18.06 5.80 -18.18
N GLY A 215 -17.41 6.90 -18.53
CA GLY A 215 -16.67 7.75 -17.57
C GLY A 215 -15.16 7.47 -17.45
N PRO A 216 -14.43 8.39 -16.79
CA PRO A 216 -12.96 8.38 -16.74
C PRO A 216 -12.37 7.16 -16.04
N THR A 217 -13.06 6.61 -15.07
CA THR A 217 -12.62 5.45 -14.28
C THR A 217 -12.56 4.18 -15.12
N LEU A 218 -13.60 3.88 -15.89
CA LEU A 218 -13.61 2.72 -16.79
C LEU A 218 -12.64 2.94 -17.95
N LEU A 219 -12.55 4.14 -18.47
CA LEU A 219 -11.60 4.48 -19.51
C LEU A 219 -10.15 4.27 -19.05
N PHE A 220 -9.82 4.59 -17.79
CA PHE A 220 -8.51 4.32 -17.20
C PHE A 220 -8.17 2.81 -17.12
N LEU A 221 -9.18 1.95 -17.03
CA LEU A 221 -8.98 0.49 -17.03
C LEU A 221 -8.97 -0.12 -18.44
N LEU A 222 -9.73 0.43 -19.40
CA LEU A 222 -10.04 -0.22 -20.68
C LEU A 222 -9.37 0.44 -21.90
N ARG A 223 -8.68 1.57 -21.70
CA ARG A 223 -7.95 2.28 -22.78
C ARG A 223 -6.87 1.39 -23.39
N ALA A 224 -6.63 1.60 -24.68
CA ALA A 224 -5.56 0.91 -25.41
C ALA A 224 -4.17 1.26 -24.87
N TRP A 225 -3.24 0.32 -24.98
CA TRP A 225 -1.82 0.59 -24.76
C TRP A 225 -1.29 1.51 -25.85
N THR A 226 -0.52 2.50 -25.44
CA THR A 226 0.12 3.46 -26.33
C THR A 226 1.61 3.57 -25.99
N VAL A 227 2.43 3.92 -26.96
CA VAL A 227 3.87 4.16 -26.72
C VAL A 227 4.01 5.44 -25.88
N PRO A 228 4.61 5.39 -24.72
CA PRO A 228 4.79 6.58 -23.88
C PRO A 228 5.67 7.62 -24.55
N SER A 229 5.38 8.90 -24.32
CA SER A 229 6.29 9.99 -24.66
C SER A 229 7.62 9.83 -23.92
N GLN A 230 8.70 10.51 -24.33
CA GLN A 230 9.97 10.44 -23.61
C GLN A 230 9.85 10.91 -22.16
N PHE A 231 9.05 11.95 -21.92
CA PHE A 231 8.80 12.48 -20.58
C PHE A 231 8.01 11.48 -19.73
N ASP A 232 6.88 10.97 -20.23
CA ASP A 232 6.03 10.02 -19.50
C ASP A 232 6.72 8.68 -19.29
N GLY A 233 7.52 8.23 -20.24
CA GLY A 233 8.40 7.08 -20.09
C GLY A 233 9.39 7.26 -18.93
N GLY A 234 9.98 8.45 -18.81
CA GLY A 234 10.82 8.82 -17.66
C GLY A 234 10.06 8.79 -16.33
N VAL A 235 8.82 9.29 -16.30
CA VAL A 235 7.95 9.23 -15.13
C VAL A 235 7.61 7.77 -14.77
N MET A 236 7.26 6.92 -15.75
CA MET A 236 6.99 5.50 -15.53
C MET A 236 8.21 4.75 -14.98
N LEU A 237 9.43 5.08 -15.45
CA LEU A 237 10.67 4.54 -14.89
C LEU A 237 10.87 4.97 -13.44
N ALA A 238 10.65 6.24 -13.13
CA ALA A 238 10.72 6.75 -11.75
C ALA A 238 9.74 6.04 -10.83
N VAL A 239 8.48 5.87 -11.27
CA VAL A 239 7.44 5.08 -10.56
C VAL A 239 7.91 3.65 -10.32
N GLY A 240 8.57 3.03 -11.28
CA GLY A 240 9.12 1.67 -11.15
C GLY A 240 10.21 1.58 -10.07
N VAL A 241 11.14 2.53 -10.06
CA VAL A 241 12.20 2.61 -9.04
C VAL A 241 11.59 2.85 -7.66
N LEU A 242 10.69 3.83 -7.52
CA LEU A 242 9.97 4.09 -6.26
C LEU A 242 9.21 2.84 -5.78
N SER A 243 8.58 2.10 -6.69
CA SER A 243 7.86 0.87 -6.38
C SER A 243 8.78 -0.24 -5.88
N ALA A 244 10.01 -0.34 -6.42
CA ALA A 244 11.01 -1.29 -5.93
C ALA A 244 11.42 -0.98 -4.48
N PHE A 245 11.78 0.28 -4.21
CA PHE A 245 12.13 0.72 -2.86
C PHE A 245 10.95 0.59 -1.90
N GLY A 246 9.77 1.06 -2.29
CA GLY A 246 8.55 0.98 -1.47
C GLY A 246 8.19 -0.46 -1.10
N SER A 247 8.16 -1.38 -2.08
CA SER A 247 7.83 -2.79 -1.83
C SER A 247 8.88 -3.54 -1.02
N TYR A 248 10.15 -3.21 -1.17
CA TYR A 248 11.22 -3.74 -0.33
C TYR A 248 11.10 -3.20 1.10
N LEU A 249 11.01 -1.88 1.27
CA LEU A 249 10.97 -1.22 2.57
C LEU A 249 9.73 -1.60 3.38
N ILE A 250 8.55 -1.66 2.77
CA ILE A 250 7.33 -2.08 3.47
C ILE A 250 7.41 -3.55 3.90
N SER A 251 7.95 -4.42 3.04
CA SER A 251 8.17 -5.83 3.36
C SER A 251 9.17 -5.99 4.51
N GLN A 252 10.23 -5.19 4.52
CA GLN A 252 11.23 -5.17 5.60
C GLN A 252 10.63 -4.61 6.89
N GLY A 253 9.81 -3.58 6.82
CA GLY A 253 9.12 -2.98 7.95
C GLY A 253 8.25 -4.00 8.70
N TYR A 254 7.36 -4.68 7.99
CA TYR A 254 6.49 -5.72 8.56
C TYR A 254 7.21 -7.03 8.92
N ARG A 255 8.42 -7.23 8.41
CA ARG A 255 9.28 -8.33 8.84
C ARG A 255 9.95 -8.06 10.20
N LEU A 256 10.40 -6.82 10.43
CA LEU A 256 11.18 -6.41 11.59
C LEU A 256 10.34 -5.93 12.76
N ALA A 257 9.16 -5.37 12.52
CA ALA A 257 8.26 -4.86 13.55
C ALA A 257 6.96 -5.68 13.61
N GLU A 258 6.28 -5.65 14.75
CA GLU A 258 4.92 -6.18 14.88
C GLU A 258 3.96 -5.41 13.97
N ALA A 259 2.98 -6.11 13.37
CA ALA A 259 2.03 -5.50 12.45
C ALA A 259 1.28 -4.35 13.12
N THR A 260 0.90 -4.54 14.37
CA THR A 260 0.20 -3.57 15.20
C THR A 260 1.04 -2.33 15.52
N THR A 261 2.37 -2.48 15.59
CA THR A 261 3.30 -1.37 15.84
C THR A 261 3.66 -0.64 14.52
N ALA A 262 3.80 -1.37 13.42
CA ALA A 262 4.21 -0.83 12.13
C ALA A 262 3.08 -0.03 11.45
N ALA A 263 1.85 -0.55 11.47
CA ALA A 263 0.71 -0.01 10.74
C ALA A 263 0.41 1.48 11.02
N PRO A 264 0.47 2.01 12.25
CA PRO A 264 0.22 3.44 12.50
C PRO A 264 1.20 4.39 11.79
N PHE A 265 2.42 3.95 11.49
CA PHE A 265 3.40 4.79 10.80
C PHE A 265 3.14 4.93 9.30
N GLU A 266 2.27 4.10 8.74
CA GLU A 266 1.80 4.27 7.37
C GLU A 266 0.96 5.54 7.20
N TYR A 267 0.39 6.12 8.28
CA TYR A 267 -0.34 7.38 8.22
C TYR A 267 0.47 8.57 7.70
N ILE A 268 1.81 8.45 7.59
CA ILE A 268 2.65 9.46 6.93
C ILE A 268 2.22 9.74 5.48
N VAL A 269 1.62 8.75 4.81
CA VAL A 269 1.15 8.89 3.43
C VAL A 269 0.03 9.91 3.32
N LEU A 270 -0.83 10.05 4.34
CA LEU A 270 -1.96 10.99 4.32
C LEU A 270 -1.54 12.47 4.22
N PRO A 271 -0.70 13.02 5.12
CA PRO A 271 -0.22 14.38 4.94
C PRO A 271 0.55 14.58 3.64
N MET A 272 1.26 13.55 3.15
CA MET A 272 1.90 13.61 1.84
C MET A 272 0.90 13.62 0.69
N ALA A 273 -0.18 12.83 0.75
CA ALA A 273 -1.24 12.84 -0.27
C ALA A 273 -1.96 14.20 -0.33
N ILE A 274 -2.21 14.84 0.83
CA ILE A 274 -2.75 16.21 0.88
C ILE A 274 -1.76 17.17 0.23
N MET A 275 -0.49 17.10 0.61
CA MET A 275 0.57 17.96 0.05
C MET A 275 0.64 17.82 -1.48
N TRP A 276 0.67 16.59 -2.00
CA TRP A 276 0.69 16.36 -3.44
C TRP A 276 -0.61 16.79 -4.12
N GLY A 277 -1.77 16.56 -3.48
CA GLY A 277 -3.08 17.00 -3.97
C GLY A 277 -3.10 18.50 -4.20
N VAL A 278 -2.64 19.27 -3.22
CA VAL A 278 -2.59 20.75 -3.28
C VAL A 278 -1.55 21.23 -4.28
N ILE A 279 -0.31 20.72 -4.21
CA ILE A 279 0.82 21.24 -5.00
C ILE A 279 0.68 20.89 -6.49
N VAL A 280 0.28 19.65 -6.81
CA VAL A 280 0.29 19.14 -8.19
C VAL A 280 -1.06 19.25 -8.87
N PHE A 281 -2.15 19.02 -8.14
CA PHE A 281 -3.51 18.96 -8.70
C PHE A 281 -4.38 20.16 -8.34
N GLY A 282 -3.97 21.01 -7.37
CA GLY A 282 -4.78 22.12 -6.88
C GLY A 282 -6.00 21.68 -6.05
N ASP A 283 -6.05 20.41 -5.67
CA ASP A 283 -7.17 19.79 -4.94
C ASP A 283 -7.06 20.08 -3.44
N TRP A 284 -7.84 21.03 -2.95
CA TRP A 284 -7.95 21.30 -1.51
C TRP A 284 -9.06 20.46 -0.89
N PRO A 285 -8.77 19.64 0.13
CA PRO A 285 -9.83 18.95 0.88
C PRO A 285 -10.77 19.95 1.52
N ASP A 286 -12.08 19.75 1.43
CA ASP A 286 -13.04 20.57 2.13
C ASP A 286 -13.03 20.33 3.66
N ALA A 287 -13.73 21.17 4.42
CA ALA A 287 -13.72 21.10 5.88
C ALA A 287 -14.23 19.75 6.43
N ILE A 288 -15.18 19.12 5.75
CA ILE A 288 -15.75 17.83 6.17
C ILE A 288 -14.75 16.70 5.88
N ALA A 289 -14.11 16.71 4.70
CA ALA A 289 -13.04 15.76 4.37
C ALA A 289 -11.87 15.90 5.36
N LEU A 290 -11.43 17.14 5.68
CA LEU A 290 -10.39 17.39 6.67
C LEU A 290 -10.77 16.85 8.06
N LEU A 291 -12.02 17.02 8.49
CA LEU A 291 -12.49 16.45 9.76
C LEU A 291 -12.38 14.93 9.77
N GLY A 292 -12.83 14.26 8.72
CA GLY A 292 -12.73 12.81 8.60
C GLY A 292 -11.26 12.32 8.55
N ILE A 293 -10.39 12.99 7.79
CA ILE A 293 -8.95 12.72 7.73
C ILE A 293 -8.31 12.85 9.13
N LEU A 294 -8.62 13.94 9.84
CA LEU A 294 -8.11 14.17 11.21
C LEU A 294 -8.54 13.06 12.17
N LEU A 295 -9.80 12.61 12.11
CA LEU A 295 -10.27 11.50 12.93
C LEU A 295 -9.53 10.19 12.62
N ILE A 296 -9.28 9.88 11.33
CA ILE A 296 -8.53 8.69 10.92
C ILE A 296 -7.10 8.75 11.48
N VAL A 297 -6.39 9.86 11.25
CA VAL A 297 -5.00 10.03 11.72
C VAL A 297 -4.93 10.02 13.24
N ALA A 298 -5.78 10.80 13.91
CA ALA A 298 -5.79 10.90 15.38
C ALA A 298 -6.09 9.54 16.03
N SER A 299 -7.02 8.77 15.48
CA SER A 299 -7.35 7.43 15.98
C SER A 299 -6.19 6.46 15.86
N GLY A 300 -5.48 6.47 14.72
CA GLY A 300 -4.30 5.65 14.49
C GLY A 300 -3.12 6.02 15.41
N LEU A 301 -2.80 7.32 15.50
CA LEU A 301 -1.74 7.82 16.36
C LEU A 301 -2.03 7.60 17.85
N TYR A 302 -3.30 7.74 18.29
CA TYR A 302 -3.69 7.44 19.66
C TYR A 302 -3.50 5.94 19.98
N ALA A 303 -3.88 5.05 19.06
CA ALA A 303 -3.68 3.62 19.24
C ALA A 303 -2.18 3.30 19.49
N PHE A 304 -1.30 3.88 18.67
CA PHE A 304 0.14 3.72 18.78
C PHE A 304 0.73 4.32 20.08
N TRP A 305 0.41 5.58 20.39
CA TRP A 305 0.92 6.25 21.61
C TRP A 305 0.61 5.45 22.87
N ARG A 306 -0.59 4.91 22.95
CA ARG A 306 -1.05 4.16 24.10
C ARG A 306 -0.32 2.83 24.31
N GLU A 307 0.13 2.18 23.24
CA GLU A 307 0.93 0.95 23.31
C GLU A 307 2.32 1.22 23.86
N ASN A 308 2.96 2.27 23.40
CA ASN A 308 4.28 2.67 23.89
C ASN A 308 4.28 3.02 25.39
N VAL A 309 3.23 3.69 25.88
CA VAL A 309 3.13 4.05 27.32
C VAL A 309 2.97 2.82 28.21
N ARG A 310 2.48 1.68 27.68
CA ARG A 310 2.26 0.45 28.48
C ARG A 310 3.44 -0.52 28.49
N GLY A 311 4.54 -0.20 27.82
CA GLY A 311 5.74 -1.05 27.82
C GLY A 311 5.52 -2.42 27.17
N VAL A 312 4.49 -2.58 26.32
CA VAL A 312 4.36 -3.74 25.43
C VAL A 312 5.50 -3.63 24.42
N GLY A 313 6.43 -4.61 24.44
CA GLY A 313 7.68 -4.54 23.70
C GLY A 313 7.45 -4.20 22.22
N VAL A 314 8.15 -3.17 21.75
CA VAL A 314 8.15 -2.70 20.34
C VAL A 314 8.73 -3.75 19.38
N ALA A 315 9.38 -4.76 19.92
CA ALA A 315 9.89 -5.92 19.19
C ALA A 315 9.24 -7.19 19.74
N ALA A 316 8.80 -8.07 18.86
CA ALA A 316 8.40 -9.41 19.27
C ALA A 316 9.56 -10.07 20.00
N ASP A 317 9.37 -10.42 21.26
CA ASP A 317 10.39 -11.08 22.11
C ASP A 317 10.79 -12.47 21.57
N HIS A 318 10.04 -13.01 20.63
CA HIS A 318 10.38 -14.24 19.92
C HIS A 318 10.16 -14.09 18.41
N PRO A 319 11.24 -14.03 17.58
CA PRO A 319 11.10 -14.47 16.20
C PRO A 319 10.55 -15.92 16.26
N PHE A 320 9.48 -16.21 15.50
CA PHE A 320 8.89 -17.55 15.43
C PHE A 320 9.98 -18.63 15.45
N PRO A 321 9.81 -19.73 16.24
CA PRO A 321 10.82 -20.76 16.35
C PRO A 321 11.20 -21.22 14.95
N ARG A 322 12.51 -21.23 14.66
CA ARG A 322 13.08 -21.83 13.46
C ARG A 322 12.78 -23.34 13.55
N ASN A 323 11.66 -23.78 13.01
CA ASN A 323 11.51 -25.19 12.68
C ASN A 323 12.46 -25.46 11.52
N ARG A 324 13.52 -26.20 11.85
CA ARG A 324 14.49 -26.75 10.90
C ARG A 324 13.83 -27.68 9.91
#